data_3231f3b287337f1958198d38c9813a61
#
_entry.id   3231f3b287337f1958198d38c9813a61
#
_cell.length_a   1.000
_cell.length_b   1.000
_cell.length_c   1.000
_cell.angle_alpha   90.00
_cell.angle_beta   90.00
_cell.angle_gamma   90.00
#
_symmetry.space_group_name_H-M   'P 1'
#
loop_
_entity.id
_entity.type
_entity.pdbx_description
1 polymer ?
#
loop_
_entity_poly.entity_id
_entity_poly.type
_entity_poly.pdbx_seq_one_letter_code
_entity_poly.pdbx_strand_id
1 'polypeptide(L)'
;MQEHLIIFDTTLRDGEQSPGASMTKEEKVRIAWQLERMGVDVIEAGFPAASNGDFEAVKAVADSVKDSVVCGLARAIEADIQRAGEALKGAQSARIHTFIATSPIHMKKKLRMSPDQVITQAVKAVKWARQYTDNVEFSPEDAGRSEIDFLCQILEAVIDAGAKTLNIPDTVGYTMPDQFGKLIHNLRERIPNSDKAIFSVHCHNDLGLAVANSLTAVMNGARQVECTINGLGERAGNAALEEIVMAVRTRQDYFPCDTKIDTTHIVSASKLVSGITGFPVQPNKAIVGANAFAHESGIHQDGVLKHRETYEIMRAEDVGWGANKLLLGKHSGRNAFRNRLMELGIELESEEMLNNTFMRFKELADKKHEIFDEDLQALVSDEVLVLQERYRLISLTVHCETGEVPYARIVISDDGKEMHAESQGSGPVDATFRAIETLLASEAKLQLFSVSNITSGTDAQGEVTVRLQKSERIVNGHGSDTDIVVASAKAYLSALNKLHSKLERAHPQV
;
A
#
# COMPACT_ATOMS: atom_id res chain seq x y z
N MET A 1 14.94 -17.07 -24.11
CA MET A 1 14.55 -15.90 -23.29
C MET A 1 13.58 -16.41 -22.24
N GLN A 2 13.76 -16.04 -20.98
CA GLN A 2 12.78 -16.34 -19.93
C GLN A 2 11.46 -15.63 -20.25
N GLU A 3 10.33 -16.24 -19.88
CA GLU A 3 9.02 -15.61 -20.01
C GLU A 3 8.88 -14.46 -19.02
N HIS A 4 8.06 -13.46 -19.34
CA HIS A 4 7.79 -12.35 -18.43
C HIS A 4 6.69 -12.73 -17.43
N LEU A 5 6.98 -12.57 -16.12
CA LEU A 5 5.99 -12.63 -15.05
C LEU A 5 5.46 -11.22 -14.79
N ILE A 6 4.19 -11.01 -15.06
CA ILE A 6 3.51 -9.74 -14.84
C ILE A 6 3.28 -9.58 -13.33
N ILE A 7 3.76 -8.48 -12.79
CA ILE A 7 3.49 -8.08 -11.40
C ILE A 7 2.33 -7.09 -11.38
N PHE A 8 1.23 -7.52 -10.80
CA PHE A 8 0.02 -6.73 -10.60
C PHE A 8 -0.03 -6.31 -9.12
N ASP A 9 0.13 -5.02 -8.86
CA ASP A 9 0.05 -4.49 -7.50
C ASP A 9 -1.37 -4.01 -7.19
N THR A 10 -1.95 -4.53 -6.11
CA THR A 10 -3.26 -4.14 -5.60
C THR A 10 -3.20 -3.43 -4.23
N THR A 11 -2.05 -2.86 -3.88
CA THR A 11 -1.87 -2.10 -2.63
C THR A 11 -2.91 -0.98 -2.49
N LEU A 12 -3.22 -0.27 -3.59
CA LEU A 12 -4.14 0.86 -3.61
C LEU A 12 -5.62 0.46 -3.65
N ARG A 13 -5.93 -0.84 -3.82
CA ARG A 13 -7.31 -1.36 -3.81
C ARG A 13 -7.51 -2.35 -2.66
N ASP A 14 -6.98 -3.57 -2.75
CA ASP A 14 -7.15 -4.60 -1.72
C ASP A 14 -6.32 -4.29 -0.46
N GLY A 15 -5.13 -3.74 -0.65
CA GLY A 15 -4.32 -3.23 0.44
C GLY A 15 -5.06 -2.17 1.27
N GLU A 16 -5.74 -1.23 0.62
CA GLU A 16 -6.54 -0.19 1.31
C GLU A 16 -7.76 -0.75 2.05
N GLN A 17 -8.24 -1.95 1.69
CA GLN A 17 -9.36 -2.62 2.38
C GLN A 17 -8.96 -3.16 3.76
N SER A 18 -7.67 -3.22 4.08
CA SER A 18 -7.21 -3.50 5.44
C SER A 18 -7.77 -2.45 6.41
N PRO A 19 -8.43 -2.85 7.52
CA PRO A 19 -9.01 -1.90 8.45
C PRO A 19 -7.98 -0.89 8.97
N GLY A 20 -8.15 0.38 8.64
CA GLY A 20 -7.25 1.47 9.03
C GLY A 20 -6.16 1.83 8.02
N ALA A 21 -6.08 1.17 6.87
CA ALA A 21 -5.12 1.47 5.80
C ALA A 21 -5.62 2.49 4.77
N SER A 22 -6.70 3.22 5.08
CA SER A 22 -7.28 4.21 4.16
C SER A 22 -6.29 5.30 3.77
N MET A 23 -6.25 5.60 2.48
CA MET A 23 -5.33 6.55 1.88
C MET A 23 -6.09 7.74 1.27
N THR A 24 -5.49 8.92 1.29
CA THR A 24 -5.98 10.07 0.52
C THR A 24 -5.66 9.90 -0.97
N LYS A 25 -6.28 10.69 -1.82
CA LYS A 25 -6.02 10.72 -3.26
C LYS A 25 -4.53 11.00 -3.55
N GLU A 26 -3.95 11.97 -2.85
CA GLU A 26 -2.55 12.39 -2.97
C GLU A 26 -1.60 11.28 -2.53
N GLU A 27 -1.91 10.59 -1.43
CA GLU A 27 -1.15 9.42 -0.95
C GLU A 27 -1.17 8.28 -1.97
N LYS A 28 -2.34 8.00 -2.59
CA LYS A 28 -2.45 6.99 -3.66
C LYS A 28 -1.60 7.34 -4.88
N VAL A 29 -1.61 8.58 -5.33
CA VAL A 29 -0.77 9.04 -6.46
C VAL A 29 0.71 8.87 -6.13
N ARG A 30 1.15 9.19 -4.92
CA ARG A 30 2.55 9.02 -4.48
C ARG A 30 2.97 7.54 -4.49
N ILE A 31 2.13 6.65 -3.98
CA ILE A 31 2.42 5.21 -4.02
C ILE A 31 2.41 4.72 -5.47
N ALA A 32 1.47 5.17 -6.31
CA ALA A 32 1.42 4.78 -7.72
C ALA A 32 2.70 5.17 -8.47
N TRP A 33 3.25 6.36 -8.26
CA TRP A 33 4.53 6.77 -8.84
C TRP A 33 5.71 5.91 -8.35
N GLN A 34 5.71 5.54 -7.07
CA GLN A 34 6.76 4.65 -6.55
C GLN A 34 6.66 3.25 -7.15
N LEU A 35 5.45 2.72 -7.34
CA LEU A 35 5.20 1.44 -8.00
C LEU A 35 5.61 1.47 -9.48
N GLU A 36 5.25 2.53 -10.20
CA GLU A 36 5.65 2.75 -11.58
C GLU A 36 7.17 2.82 -11.71
N ARG A 37 7.83 3.63 -10.86
CA ARG A 37 9.29 3.74 -10.83
C ARG A 37 9.99 2.41 -10.54
N MET A 38 9.38 1.57 -9.71
CA MET A 38 9.86 0.22 -9.43
C MET A 38 9.66 -0.73 -10.62
N GLY A 39 8.88 -0.35 -11.63
CA GLY A 39 8.61 -1.17 -12.81
C GLY A 39 7.46 -2.14 -12.65
N VAL A 40 6.49 -1.85 -11.78
CA VAL A 40 5.24 -2.63 -11.65
C VAL A 40 4.48 -2.58 -12.97
N ASP A 41 4.07 -3.75 -13.48
CA ASP A 41 3.40 -3.85 -14.77
C ASP A 41 1.97 -3.30 -14.74
N VAL A 42 1.22 -3.62 -13.67
CA VAL A 42 -0.18 -3.20 -13.49
C VAL A 42 -0.40 -2.69 -12.08
N ILE A 43 -1.02 -1.51 -11.95
CA ILE A 43 -1.38 -0.88 -10.68
C ILE A 43 -2.90 -0.83 -10.58
N GLU A 44 -3.49 -1.60 -9.66
CA GLU A 44 -4.92 -1.51 -9.37
C GLU A 44 -5.19 -0.34 -8.43
N ALA A 45 -5.66 0.76 -9.00
CA ALA A 45 -5.73 2.06 -8.33
C ALA A 45 -6.91 2.18 -7.34
N GLY A 46 -7.92 1.32 -7.46
CA GLY A 46 -9.07 1.33 -6.55
C GLY A 46 -10.36 0.78 -7.17
N PHE A 47 -11.48 1.08 -6.49
CA PHE A 47 -12.82 0.67 -6.89
C PHE A 47 -13.70 1.93 -7.17
N PRO A 48 -13.74 2.45 -8.41
CA PRO A 48 -14.40 3.73 -8.73
C PRO A 48 -15.88 3.82 -8.38
N ALA A 49 -16.57 2.68 -8.32
CA ALA A 49 -18.00 2.64 -7.98
C ALA A 49 -18.27 2.68 -6.46
N ALA A 50 -17.25 2.50 -5.60
CA ALA A 50 -17.45 2.50 -4.16
C ALA A 50 -17.82 3.89 -3.61
N SER A 51 -17.20 4.96 -4.12
CA SER A 51 -17.48 6.34 -3.71
C SER A 51 -17.01 7.35 -4.77
N ASN A 52 -17.41 8.62 -4.61
CA ASN A 52 -16.86 9.70 -5.44
C ASN A 52 -15.36 9.93 -5.13
N GLY A 53 -14.94 9.77 -3.88
CA GLY A 53 -13.54 9.87 -3.50
C GLY A 53 -12.67 8.81 -4.19
N ASP A 54 -13.14 7.55 -4.24
CA ASP A 54 -12.44 6.47 -4.96
C ASP A 54 -12.40 6.73 -6.47
N PHE A 55 -13.49 7.24 -7.05
CA PHE A 55 -13.50 7.65 -8.45
C PHE A 55 -12.43 8.69 -8.75
N GLU A 56 -12.37 9.77 -7.97
CA GLU A 56 -11.39 10.85 -8.15
C GLU A 56 -9.96 10.36 -7.89
N ALA A 57 -9.76 9.44 -6.96
CA ALA A 57 -8.45 8.84 -6.69
C ALA A 57 -7.96 7.98 -7.85
N VAL A 58 -8.82 7.08 -8.37
CA VAL A 58 -8.48 6.26 -9.55
C VAL A 58 -8.22 7.14 -10.77
N LYS A 59 -9.04 8.18 -10.98
CA LYS A 59 -8.84 9.15 -12.06
C LYS A 59 -7.49 9.87 -11.92
N ALA A 60 -7.13 10.34 -10.73
CA ALA A 60 -5.86 11.02 -10.49
C ALA A 60 -4.65 10.11 -10.76
N VAL A 61 -4.71 8.84 -10.35
CA VAL A 61 -3.68 7.84 -10.67
C VAL A 61 -3.62 7.61 -12.19
N ALA A 62 -4.77 7.47 -12.87
CA ALA A 62 -4.85 7.27 -14.31
C ALA A 62 -4.27 8.46 -15.11
N ASP A 63 -4.50 9.69 -14.64
CA ASP A 63 -3.95 10.89 -15.26
C ASP A 63 -2.42 11.03 -15.04
N SER A 64 -1.88 10.44 -13.95
CA SER A 64 -0.50 10.63 -13.50
C SER A 64 0.47 9.54 -14.00
N VAL A 65 0.07 8.27 -13.98
CA VAL A 65 0.89 7.11 -14.35
C VAL A 65 0.99 6.98 -15.86
N LYS A 66 2.22 6.70 -16.37
CA LYS A 66 2.50 6.66 -17.81
C LYS A 66 3.01 5.31 -18.33
N ASP A 67 3.88 4.64 -17.57
CA ASP A 67 4.59 3.44 -18.02
C ASP A 67 3.94 2.13 -17.54
N SER A 68 3.15 2.20 -16.45
CA SER A 68 2.37 1.06 -15.93
C SER A 68 0.93 1.07 -16.47
N VAL A 69 0.33 -0.09 -16.55
CA VAL A 69 -1.12 -0.21 -16.81
C VAL A 69 -1.89 0.20 -15.55
N VAL A 70 -2.82 1.13 -15.67
CA VAL A 70 -3.70 1.48 -14.55
C VAL A 70 -4.99 0.66 -14.62
N CYS A 71 -5.30 -0.05 -13.53
CA CYS A 71 -6.44 -0.92 -13.41
C CYS A 71 -7.50 -0.35 -12.46
N GLY A 72 -8.76 -0.52 -12.79
CA GLY A 72 -9.89 -0.22 -11.91
C GLY A 72 -10.77 -1.44 -11.73
N LEU A 73 -11.14 -1.73 -10.46
CA LEU A 73 -12.04 -2.82 -10.12
C LEU A 73 -13.50 -2.43 -10.37
N ALA A 74 -14.30 -3.37 -10.87
CA ALA A 74 -15.74 -3.22 -11.06
C ALA A 74 -16.47 -4.55 -10.80
N ARG A 75 -17.55 -4.51 -10.03
CA ARG A 75 -18.47 -5.67 -9.97
C ARG A 75 -19.02 -5.94 -11.37
N ALA A 76 -19.52 -7.15 -11.59
CA ALA A 76 -20.18 -7.54 -12.85
C ALA A 76 -21.53 -6.83 -13.02
N ILE A 77 -21.56 -5.50 -12.92
CA ILE A 77 -22.71 -4.60 -13.02
C ILE A 77 -22.36 -3.49 -14.00
N GLU A 78 -23.26 -3.18 -14.93
CA GLU A 78 -23.00 -2.24 -16.02
C GLU A 78 -22.60 -0.85 -15.50
N ALA A 79 -23.29 -0.33 -14.48
CA ALA A 79 -22.99 0.97 -13.89
C ALA A 79 -21.60 1.04 -13.24
N ASP A 80 -21.13 -0.04 -12.58
CA ASP A 80 -19.80 -0.11 -11.99
C ASP A 80 -18.71 -0.09 -13.06
N ILE A 81 -18.93 -0.87 -14.13
CA ILE A 81 -18.00 -0.98 -15.27
C ILE A 81 -17.91 0.35 -16.03
N GLN A 82 -19.05 0.99 -16.26
CA GLN A 82 -19.10 2.34 -16.85
C GLN A 82 -18.29 3.32 -16.01
N ARG A 83 -18.50 3.33 -14.70
CA ARG A 83 -17.80 4.22 -13.78
C ARG A 83 -16.31 3.97 -13.76
N ALA A 84 -15.88 2.70 -13.83
CA ALA A 84 -14.46 2.35 -13.96
C ALA A 84 -13.86 2.82 -15.29
N GLY A 85 -14.59 2.63 -16.40
CA GLY A 85 -14.18 3.12 -17.72
C GLY A 85 -14.04 4.64 -17.78
N GLU A 86 -14.95 5.37 -17.13
CA GLU A 86 -14.90 6.84 -17.03
C GLU A 86 -13.70 7.31 -16.20
N ALA A 87 -13.42 6.66 -15.06
CA ALA A 87 -12.27 7.00 -14.20
C ALA A 87 -10.93 6.76 -14.89
N LEU A 88 -10.85 5.73 -15.72
CA LEU A 88 -9.62 5.32 -16.43
C LEU A 88 -9.40 6.04 -17.75
N LYS A 89 -10.28 6.94 -18.18
CA LYS A 89 -10.23 7.59 -19.49
C LYS A 89 -8.92 8.35 -19.75
N GLY A 90 -8.26 8.86 -18.70
CA GLY A 90 -6.99 9.59 -18.79
C GLY A 90 -5.74 8.71 -18.84
N ALA A 91 -5.87 7.41 -18.57
CA ALA A 91 -4.74 6.49 -18.53
C ALA A 91 -4.16 6.26 -19.95
N GLN A 92 -2.82 6.19 -20.06
CA GLN A 92 -2.17 5.78 -21.32
C GLN A 92 -2.44 4.31 -21.66
N SER A 93 -2.50 3.46 -20.62
CA SER A 93 -2.87 2.06 -20.73
C SER A 93 -3.83 1.72 -19.60
N ALA A 94 -5.05 1.34 -19.95
CA ALA A 94 -6.12 1.06 -19.00
C ALA A 94 -6.51 -0.41 -18.98
N ARG A 95 -6.81 -0.94 -17.79
CA ARG A 95 -7.42 -2.25 -17.58
C ARG A 95 -8.69 -2.12 -16.74
N ILE A 96 -9.74 -2.83 -17.11
CA ILE A 96 -10.90 -3.03 -16.25
C ILE A 96 -10.85 -4.46 -15.71
N HIS A 97 -10.83 -4.58 -14.38
CA HIS A 97 -10.91 -5.82 -13.67
C HIS A 97 -12.34 -6.03 -13.17
N THR A 98 -13.04 -7.04 -13.67
CA THR A 98 -14.40 -7.35 -13.25
C THR A 98 -14.50 -8.75 -12.65
N PHE A 99 -15.40 -8.95 -11.71
CA PHE A 99 -15.51 -10.19 -10.96
C PHE A 99 -16.96 -10.55 -10.64
N ILE A 100 -17.19 -11.85 -10.46
CA ILE A 100 -18.42 -12.40 -9.89
C ILE A 100 -18.09 -13.70 -9.14
N ALA A 101 -18.76 -13.94 -8.03
CA ALA A 101 -18.51 -15.14 -7.22
C ALA A 101 -19.01 -16.42 -7.91
N THR A 102 -18.22 -17.49 -7.77
CA THR A 102 -18.45 -18.78 -8.44
C THR A 102 -18.60 -19.97 -7.50
N SER A 103 -18.26 -19.81 -6.21
CA SER A 103 -18.44 -20.91 -5.28
C SER A 103 -19.92 -21.18 -4.95
N PRO A 104 -20.32 -22.44 -4.70
CA PRO A 104 -21.70 -22.80 -4.40
C PRO A 104 -22.31 -22.01 -3.25
N ILE A 105 -21.51 -21.72 -2.21
CA ILE A 105 -21.95 -20.95 -1.06
C ILE A 105 -22.30 -19.50 -1.44
N HIS A 106 -21.43 -18.85 -2.27
CA HIS A 106 -21.66 -17.48 -2.70
C HIS A 106 -22.80 -17.37 -3.69
N MET A 107 -22.88 -18.26 -4.68
CA MET A 107 -24.00 -18.29 -5.62
C MET A 107 -25.35 -18.44 -4.90
N LYS A 108 -25.43 -19.35 -3.92
CA LYS A 108 -26.67 -19.63 -3.19
C LYS A 108 -27.03 -18.55 -2.17
N LYS A 109 -26.06 -18.06 -1.39
CA LYS A 109 -26.31 -17.21 -0.22
C LYS A 109 -26.16 -15.70 -0.52
N LYS A 110 -25.13 -15.31 -1.29
CA LYS A 110 -24.79 -13.92 -1.62
C LYS A 110 -25.51 -13.46 -2.89
N LEU A 111 -25.31 -14.16 -4.01
CA LEU A 111 -25.84 -13.76 -5.31
C LEU A 111 -27.31 -14.18 -5.52
N ARG A 112 -27.71 -15.32 -4.97
CA ARG A 112 -29.02 -15.96 -5.21
C ARG A 112 -29.26 -16.18 -6.71
N MET A 113 -28.23 -16.64 -7.43
CA MET A 113 -28.22 -16.87 -8.86
C MET A 113 -27.92 -18.34 -9.14
N SER A 114 -28.48 -18.85 -10.24
CA SER A 114 -28.08 -20.15 -10.78
C SER A 114 -26.72 -20.06 -11.49
N PRO A 115 -25.99 -21.18 -11.68
CA PRO A 115 -24.74 -21.18 -12.45
C PRO A 115 -24.88 -20.54 -13.84
N ASP A 116 -25.94 -20.85 -14.59
CA ASP A 116 -26.19 -20.27 -15.92
C ASP A 116 -26.39 -18.75 -15.87
N GLN A 117 -27.05 -18.25 -14.82
CA GLN A 117 -27.22 -16.80 -14.61
C GLN A 117 -25.87 -16.12 -14.30
N VAL A 118 -25.00 -16.79 -13.52
CA VAL A 118 -23.66 -16.28 -13.22
C VAL A 118 -22.80 -16.23 -14.47
N ILE A 119 -22.79 -17.26 -15.31
CA ILE A 119 -22.08 -17.25 -16.62
C ILE A 119 -22.63 -16.12 -17.51
N THR A 120 -23.94 -16.01 -17.63
CA THR A 120 -24.57 -14.95 -18.44
C THR A 120 -24.15 -13.57 -17.97
N GLN A 121 -24.11 -13.35 -16.65
CA GLN A 121 -23.72 -12.07 -16.07
C GLN A 121 -22.21 -11.78 -16.28
N ALA A 122 -21.34 -12.78 -16.11
CA ALA A 122 -19.91 -12.68 -16.36
C ALA A 122 -19.62 -12.28 -17.82
N VAL A 123 -20.26 -12.95 -18.78
CA VAL A 123 -20.13 -12.63 -20.20
C VAL A 123 -20.59 -11.21 -20.52
N LYS A 124 -21.71 -10.76 -19.95
CA LYS A 124 -22.17 -9.37 -20.10
C LYS A 124 -21.15 -8.39 -19.55
N ALA A 125 -20.64 -8.64 -18.34
CA ALA A 125 -19.65 -7.78 -17.69
C ALA A 125 -18.39 -7.61 -18.54
N VAL A 126 -17.83 -8.69 -19.08
CA VAL A 126 -16.68 -8.62 -19.97
C VAL A 126 -17.02 -7.82 -21.25
N LYS A 127 -18.20 -8.04 -21.84
CA LYS A 127 -18.63 -7.28 -23.03
C LYS A 127 -18.81 -5.79 -22.75
N TRP A 128 -19.32 -5.41 -21.58
CA TRP A 128 -19.42 -4.00 -21.17
C TRP A 128 -18.03 -3.39 -20.98
N ALA A 129 -17.11 -4.09 -20.29
CA ALA A 129 -15.75 -3.62 -20.08
C ALA A 129 -14.98 -3.44 -21.41
N ARG A 130 -15.22 -4.31 -22.37
CA ARG A 130 -14.67 -4.23 -23.72
C ARG A 130 -15.08 -2.99 -24.52
N GLN A 131 -16.11 -2.27 -24.10
CA GLN A 131 -16.48 -0.99 -24.72
C GLN A 131 -15.52 0.14 -24.35
N TYR A 132 -14.74 -0.03 -23.26
CA TYR A 132 -13.81 0.97 -22.74
C TYR A 132 -12.36 0.63 -23.00
N THR A 133 -12.00 -0.66 -22.95
CA THR A 133 -10.64 -1.15 -23.16
C THR A 133 -10.61 -2.56 -23.71
N ASP A 134 -9.57 -2.87 -24.50
CA ASP A 134 -9.29 -4.24 -24.95
C ASP A 134 -8.61 -5.09 -23.87
N ASN A 135 -8.10 -4.48 -22.83
CA ASN A 135 -7.41 -5.14 -21.70
C ASN A 135 -8.40 -5.37 -20.57
N VAL A 136 -9.12 -6.49 -20.61
CA VAL A 136 -10.11 -6.86 -19.59
C VAL A 136 -9.60 -8.06 -18.81
N GLU A 137 -9.60 -7.93 -17.49
CA GLU A 137 -9.34 -9.00 -16.52
C GLU A 137 -10.63 -9.47 -15.87
N PHE A 138 -10.77 -10.78 -15.71
CA PHE A 138 -11.93 -11.40 -15.08
C PHE A 138 -11.51 -12.31 -13.93
N SER A 139 -12.17 -12.15 -12.77
CA SER A 139 -12.00 -13.01 -11.60
C SER A 139 -13.26 -13.80 -11.26
N PRO A 140 -13.21 -15.13 -11.21
CA PRO A 140 -14.21 -15.96 -10.57
C PRO A 140 -14.00 -15.91 -9.04
N GLU A 141 -14.62 -14.96 -8.33
CA GLU A 141 -14.44 -14.81 -6.88
C GLU A 141 -14.68 -16.13 -6.15
N ASP A 142 -13.78 -16.45 -5.19
CA ASP A 142 -13.79 -17.68 -4.41
C ASP A 142 -13.51 -18.95 -5.25
N ALA A 143 -12.62 -18.83 -6.23
CA ALA A 143 -12.24 -19.94 -7.12
C ALA A 143 -11.66 -21.14 -6.38
N GLY A 144 -10.90 -20.91 -5.30
CA GLY A 144 -10.32 -21.98 -4.47
C GLY A 144 -11.35 -22.93 -3.87
N ARG A 145 -12.63 -22.52 -3.77
CA ARG A 145 -13.75 -23.33 -3.26
C ARG A 145 -14.86 -23.57 -4.30
N SER A 146 -14.58 -23.24 -5.57
CA SER A 146 -15.52 -23.44 -6.67
C SER A 146 -15.34 -24.80 -7.33
N GLU A 147 -16.43 -25.34 -7.91
CA GLU A 147 -16.38 -26.57 -8.67
C GLU A 147 -15.59 -26.39 -9.96
N ILE A 148 -14.61 -27.25 -10.22
CA ILE A 148 -13.68 -27.10 -11.35
C ILE A 148 -14.39 -27.13 -12.70
N ASP A 149 -15.45 -27.95 -12.85
CA ASP A 149 -16.21 -28.03 -14.10
C ASP A 149 -16.93 -26.71 -14.38
N PHE A 150 -17.46 -26.07 -13.34
CA PHE A 150 -18.08 -24.75 -13.45
C PHE A 150 -17.05 -23.66 -13.76
N LEU A 151 -15.88 -23.72 -13.12
CA LEU A 151 -14.78 -22.79 -13.44
C LEU A 151 -14.38 -22.91 -14.92
N CYS A 152 -14.23 -24.13 -15.44
CA CYS A 152 -13.89 -24.30 -16.85
C CYS A 152 -14.95 -23.68 -17.77
N GLN A 153 -16.24 -23.88 -17.50
CA GLN A 153 -17.33 -23.33 -18.32
C GLN A 153 -17.36 -21.79 -18.31
N ILE A 154 -17.28 -21.17 -17.12
CA ILE A 154 -17.33 -19.71 -17.02
C ILE A 154 -16.09 -19.06 -17.62
N LEU A 155 -14.89 -19.63 -17.40
CA LEU A 155 -13.65 -19.10 -17.91
C LEU A 155 -13.56 -19.21 -19.44
N GLU A 156 -13.97 -20.32 -20.03
CA GLU A 156 -14.10 -20.46 -21.49
C GLU A 156 -15.02 -19.38 -22.08
N ALA A 157 -16.20 -19.19 -21.45
CA ALA A 157 -17.18 -18.22 -21.92
C ALA A 157 -16.71 -16.77 -21.83
N VAL A 158 -15.95 -16.39 -20.78
CA VAL A 158 -15.41 -15.01 -20.66
C VAL A 158 -14.22 -14.78 -21.57
N ILE A 159 -13.41 -15.80 -21.86
CA ILE A 159 -12.36 -15.70 -22.92
C ILE A 159 -13.01 -15.40 -24.26
N ASP A 160 -14.06 -16.14 -24.62
CA ASP A 160 -14.78 -15.91 -25.88
C ASP A 160 -15.49 -14.55 -25.92
N ALA A 161 -15.86 -14.01 -24.74
CA ALA A 161 -16.40 -12.65 -24.62
C ALA A 161 -15.29 -11.58 -24.74
N GLY A 162 -14.00 -11.94 -24.67
CA GLY A 162 -12.85 -11.08 -24.90
C GLY A 162 -12.01 -10.74 -23.66
N ALA A 163 -12.16 -11.47 -22.55
CA ALA A 163 -11.23 -11.37 -21.42
C ALA A 163 -9.82 -11.79 -21.86
N LYS A 164 -8.81 -11.01 -21.47
CA LYS A 164 -7.40 -11.24 -21.80
C LYS A 164 -6.61 -11.80 -20.63
N THR A 165 -7.09 -11.61 -19.43
CA THR A 165 -6.48 -12.12 -18.20
C THR A 165 -7.57 -12.79 -17.35
N LEU A 166 -7.25 -13.97 -16.86
CA LEU A 166 -8.10 -14.77 -15.98
C LEU A 166 -7.42 -14.85 -14.62
N ASN A 167 -7.89 -14.10 -13.67
CA ASN A 167 -7.33 -14.10 -12.34
C ASN A 167 -8.06 -15.11 -11.45
N ILE A 168 -7.33 -16.08 -10.90
CA ILE A 168 -7.89 -17.19 -10.09
C ILE A 168 -7.61 -16.89 -8.62
N PRO A 169 -8.62 -16.42 -7.83
CA PRO A 169 -8.38 -16.02 -6.47
C PRO A 169 -8.57 -17.16 -5.45
N ASP A 170 -7.63 -17.28 -4.52
CA ASP A 170 -7.80 -17.93 -3.23
C ASP A 170 -8.33 -16.91 -2.22
N THR A 171 -9.59 -16.55 -2.39
CA THR A 171 -10.24 -15.40 -1.73
C THR A 171 -10.23 -15.47 -0.20
N VAL A 172 -10.23 -16.67 0.38
CA VAL A 172 -10.24 -16.87 1.84
C VAL A 172 -8.94 -17.47 2.37
N GLY A 173 -7.88 -17.53 1.56
CA GLY A 173 -6.57 -18.04 1.96
C GLY A 173 -6.62 -19.49 2.46
N TYR A 174 -7.43 -20.32 1.83
CA TYR A 174 -7.79 -21.67 2.27
C TYR A 174 -6.99 -22.77 1.58
N THR A 175 -6.51 -22.52 0.35
CA THR A 175 -5.90 -23.55 -0.46
C THR A 175 -4.47 -23.88 -0.02
N MET A 176 -4.08 -25.15 -0.21
CA MET A 176 -2.70 -25.58 -0.02
C MET A 176 -1.91 -25.44 -1.33
N PRO A 177 -0.58 -25.20 -1.29
CA PRO A 177 0.20 -24.91 -2.51
C PRO A 177 0.05 -25.97 -3.61
N ASP A 178 0.17 -27.26 -3.27
CA ASP A 178 -0.01 -28.36 -4.25
C ASP A 178 -1.43 -28.40 -4.84
N GLN A 179 -2.43 -28.15 -4.02
CA GLN A 179 -3.84 -28.09 -4.46
C GLN A 179 -4.05 -26.91 -5.41
N PHE A 180 -3.53 -25.74 -5.06
CA PHE A 180 -3.69 -24.52 -5.87
C PHE A 180 -2.92 -24.62 -7.20
N GLY A 181 -1.69 -25.14 -7.18
CA GLY A 181 -0.93 -25.40 -8.40
C GLY A 181 -1.65 -26.38 -9.34
N LYS A 182 -2.19 -27.49 -8.79
CA LYS A 182 -3.01 -28.44 -9.57
C LYS A 182 -4.26 -27.78 -10.16
N LEU A 183 -4.90 -26.86 -9.42
CA LEU A 183 -6.05 -26.13 -9.94
C LEU A 183 -5.67 -25.33 -11.20
N ILE A 184 -4.57 -24.56 -11.14
CA ILE A 184 -4.09 -23.77 -12.30
C ILE A 184 -3.74 -24.68 -13.47
N HIS A 185 -2.97 -25.74 -13.24
CA HIS A 185 -2.64 -26.72 -14.27
C HIS A 185 -3.89 -27.29 -14.95
N ASN A 186 -4.84 -27.77 -14.15
CA ASN A 186 -6.07 -28.38 -14.67
C ASN A 186 -6.94 -27.39 -15.45
N LEU A 187 -7.06 -26.14 -15.01
CA LEU A 187 -7.80 -25.12 -15.74
C LEU A 187 -7.15 -24.86 -17.11
N ARG A 188 -5.84 -24.74 -17.17
CA ARG A 188 -5.11 -24.53 -18.43
C ARG A 188 -5.26 -25.69 -19.41
N GLU A 189 -5.23 -26.93 -18.93
CA GLU A 189 -5.36 -28.12 -19.77
C GLU A 189 -6.79 -28.37 -20.25
N ARG A 190 -7.79 -28.03 -19.40
CA ARG A 190 -9.19 -28.38 -19.66
C ARG A 190 -9.98 -27.30 -20.42
N ILE A 191 -9.54 -26.05 -20.39
CA ILE A 191 -10.22 -24.95 -21.09
C ILE A 191 -9.70 -24.89 -22.52
N PRO A 192 -10.55 -25.15 -23.54
CA PRO A 192 -10.11 -25.30 -24.93
C PRO A 192 -9.44 -24.04 -25.53
N ASN A 193 -9.84 -22.84 -25.08
CA ASN A 193 -9.34 -21.56 -25.57
C ASN A 193 -8.40 -20.88 -24.54
N SER A 194 -7.80 -21.63 -23.63
CA SER A 194 -6.92 -21.13 -22.56
C SER A 194 -5.69 -20.38 -23.07
N ASP A 195 -5.21 -20.75 -24.26
CA ASP A 195 -4.07 -20.12 -24.94
C ASP A 195 -4.30 -18.65 -25.34
N LYS A 196 -5.56 -18.20 -25.36
CA LYS A 196 -5.93 -16.81 -25.70
C LYS A 196 -5.90 -15.85 -24.53
N ALA A 197 -5.65 -16.34 -23.30
CA ALA A 197 -5.65 -15.54 -22.09
C ALA A 197 -4.44 -15.85 -21.19
N ILE A 198 -4.04 -14.84 -20.42
CA ILE A 198 -3.02 -14.99 -19.36
C ILE A 198 -3.71 -15.47 -18.09
N PHE A 199 -3.15 -16.51 -17.47
CA PHE A 199 -3.57 -16.94 -16.12
C PHE A 199 -2.86 -16.10 -15.07
N SER A 200 -3.65 -15.47 -14.23
CA SER A 200 -3.26 -14.69 -13.06
C SER A 200 -3.72 -15.40 -11.79
N VAL A 201 -3.07 -15.10 -10.68
CA VAL A 201 -3.47 -15.58 -9.37
C VAL A 201 -3.48 -14.47 -8.34
N HIS A 202 -4.42 -14.56 -7.40
CA HIS A 202 -4.56 -13.67 -6.25
C HIS A 202 -4.74 -14.52 -4.99
N CYS A 203 -3.84 -14.41 -4.03
CA CYS A 203 -3.85 -15.27 -2.85
C CYS A 203 -3.88 -14.46 -1.57
N HIS A 204 -4.88 -14.72 -0.70
CA HIS A 204 -4.92 -14.21 0.66
C HIS A 204 -4.08 -15.07 1.61
N ASN A 205 -3.66 -14.49 2.72
CA ASN A 205 -2.62 -15.03 3.60
C ASN A 205 -3.15 -15.59 4.92
N ASP A 206 -4.42 -15.99 4.98
CA ASP A 206 -5.08 -16.44 6.21
C ASP A 206 -4.40 -17.65 6.88
N LEU A 207 -3.80 -18.53 6.09
CA LEU A 207 -2.97 -19.64 6.57
C LEU A 207 -1.46 -19.39 6.47
N GLY A 208 -1.01 -18.16 6.10
CA GLY A 208 0.40 -17.87 5.89
C GLY A 208 0.99 -18.48 4.60
N LEU A 209 0.15 -18.81 3.61
CA LEU A 209 0.55 -19.54 2.40
C LEU A 209 0.42 -18.74 1.10
N ALA A 210 0.04 -17.47 1.16
CA ALA A 210 -0.26 -16.68 -0.03
C ALA A 210 0.91 -16.65 -1.04
N VAL A 211 2.13 -16.40 -0.57
CA VAL A 211 3.34 -16.39 -1.41
C VAL A 211 3.62 -17.80 -1.96
N ALA A 212 3.54 -18.83 -1.14
CA ALA A 212 3.77 -20.22 -1.56
C ALA A 212 2.74 -20.67 -2.61
N ASN A 213 1.46 -20.32 -2.43
CA ASN A 213 0.40 -20.60 -3.39
C ASN A 213 0.67 -19.90 -4.72
N SER A 214 1.01 -18.60 -4.69
CA SER A 214 1.29 -17.81 -5.89
C SER A 214 2.51 -18.36 -6.66
N LEU A 215 3.60 -18.65 -5.98
CA LEU A 215 4.80 -19.21 -6.61
C LEU A 215 4.55 -20.60 -7.19
N THR A 216 3.76 -21.44 -6.51
CA THR A 216 3.37 -22.76 -7.03
C THR A 216 2.47 -22.63 -8.26
N ALA A 217 1.58 -21.63 -8.29
CA ALA A 217 0.78 -21.34 -9.47
C ALA A 217 1.64 -20.89 -10.67
N VAL A 218 2.67 -20.07 -10.44
CA VAL A 218 3.64 -19.68 -11.49
C VAL A 218 4.32 -20.91 -12.08
N MET A 219 4.74 -21.86 -11.25
CA MET A 219 5.33 -23.14 -11.71
C MET A 219 4.34 -23.99 -12.50
N ASN A 220 3.04 -23.80 -12.32
CA ASN A 220 1.96 -24.48 -13.04
C ASN A 220 1.37 -23.65 -14.20
N GLY A 221 2.05 -22.55 -14.58
CA GLY A 221 1.77 -21.80 -15.80
C GLY A 221 1.01 -20.50 -15.62
N ALA A 222 0.79 -20.01 -14.40
CA ALA A 222 0.40 -18.62 -14.20
C ALA A 222 1.53 -17.68 -14.68
N ARG A 223 1.15 -16.54 -15.29
CA ARG A 223 2.10 -15.53 -15.78
C ARG A 223 1.76 -14.13 -15.30
N GLN A 224 0.82 -14.00 -14.38
CA GLN A 224 0.57 -12.82 -13.60
C GLN A 224 0.36 -13.21 -12.13
N VAL A 225 0.86 -12.39 -11.21
CA VAL A 225 0.59 -12.50 -9.77
C VAL A 225 0.06 -11.17 -9.27
N GLU A 226 -1.14 -11.18 -8.68
CA GLU A 226 -1.65 -10.08 -7.88
C GLU A 226 -1.04 -10.16 -6.49
N CYS A 227 -0.44 -9.07 -6.04
CA CYS A 227 0.24 -8.98 -4.76
C CYS A 227 0.19 -7.55 -4.23
N THR A 228 0.67 -7.34 -3.02
CA THR A 228 0.72 -6.01 -2.40
C THR A 228 2.07 -5.76 -1.76
N ILE A 229 2.45 -4.50 -1.66
CA ILE A 229 3.61 -4.10 -0.84
C ILE A 229 3.36 -4.53 0.60
N ASN A 230 4.36 -5.16 1.22
CA ASN A 230 4.34 -5.69 2.59
C ASN A 230 3.29 -6.79 2.84
N GLY A 231 2.64 -7.30 1.80
CA GLY A 231 1.52 -8.23 1.94
C GLY A 231 0.27 -7.59 2.55
N LEU A 232 0.13 -6.27 2.46
CA LEU A 232 -1.03 -5.53 2.98
C LEU A 232 -2.33 -6.02 2.34
N GLY A 233 -3.42 -6.10 3.10
CA GLY A 233 -4.71 -6.52 2.58
C GLY A 233 -5.71 -6.89 3.65
N GLU A 234 -6.88 -7.34 3.21
CA GLU A 234 -7.96 -7.73 4.12
C GLU A 234 -7.54 -8.90 5.02
N ARG A 235 -8.00 -8.94 6.25
CA ARG A 235 -7.75 -9.98 7.27
C ARG A 235 -6.25 -10.16 7.56
N ALA A 236 -5.64 -11.27 7.05
CA ALA A 236 -4.21 -11.55 7.22
C ALA A 236 -3.33 -11.04 6.06
N GLY A 237 -3.94 -10.33 5.11
CA GLY A 237 -3.26 -9.72 3.97
C GLY A 237 -3.17 -10.59 2.72
N ASN A 238 -2.38 -10.14 1.78
CA ASN A 238 -2.14 -10.74 0.46
C ASN A 238 -0.75 -11.39 0.36
N ALA A 239 -0.46 -11.98 -0.79
CA ALA A 239 0.91 -12.30 -1.16
C ALA A 239 1.75 -11.01 -1.18
N ALA A 240 2.91 -11.03 -0.54
CA ALA A 240 3.81 -9.89 -0.49
C ALA A 240 4.60 -9.76 -1.81
N LEU A 241 4.53 -8.58 -2.45
CA LEU A 241 5.21 -8.30 -3.71
C LEU A 241 6.70 -8.56 -3.62
N GLU A 242 7.35 -8.05 -2.59
CA GLU A 242 8.78 -8.19 -2.35
C GLU A 242 9.23 -9.66 -2.24
N GLU A 243 8.40 -10.51 -1.63
CA GLU A 243 8.70 -11.93 -1.45
C GLU A 243 8.54 -12.70 -2.77
N ILE A 244 7.49 -12.40 -3.57
CA ILE A 244 7.30 -12.99 -4.90
C ILE A 244 8.47 -12.62 -5.81
N VAL A 245 8.77 -11.32 -5.93
CA VAL A 245 9.79 -10.80 -6.84
C VAL A 245 11.17 -11.35 -6.48
N MET A 246 11.53 -11.32 -5.19
CA MET A 246 12.85 -11.79 -4.76
C MET A 246 13.01 -13.30 -4.80
N ALA A 247 11.93 -14.07 -4.61
CA ALA A 247 11.96 -15.52 -4.82
C ALA A 247 12.27 -15.86 -6.30
N VAL A 248 11.57 -15.22 -7.23
CA VAL A 248 11.80 -15.42 -8.68
C VAL A 248 13.20 -14.97 -9.08
N ARG A 249 13.64 -13.80 -8.63
CA ARG A 249 14.97 -13.24 -8.93
C ARG A 249 16.11 -14.06 -8.36
N THR A 250 15.98 -14.54 -7.14
CA THR A 250 17.02 -15.32 -6.46
C THR A 250 17.13 -16.75 -7.00
N ARG A 251 15.99 -17.29 -7.45
CA ARG A 251 15.88 -18.68 -7.91
C ARG A 251 15.58 -18.76 -9.43
N GLN A 252 16.32 -17.98 -10.23
CA GLN A 252 16.24 -18.02 -11.71
C GLN A 252 16.61 -19.40 -12.28
N ASP A 253 17.31 -20.23 -11.50
CA ASP A 253 17.58 -21.63 -11.82
C ASP A 253 16.32 -22.50 -11.75
N TYR A 254 15.33 -22.09 -11.00
CA TYR A 254 14.11 -22.85 -10.71
C TYR A 254 12.87 -22.32 -11.44
N PHE A 255 12.72 -20.99 -11.52
CA PHE A 255 11.55 -20.37 -12.17
C PHE A 255 11.73 -20.20 -13.67
N PRO A 256 10.69 -20.50 -14.49
CA PRO A 256 10.75 -20.37 -15.95
C PRO A 256 10.63 -18.92 -16.46
N CYS A 257 10.43 -17.97 -15.56
CA CYS A 257 10.12 -16.56 -15.84
C CYS A 257 10.94 -15.61 -14.97
N ASP A 258 10.95 -14.32 -15.35
CA ASP A 258 11.54 -13.22 -14.58
C ASP A 258 10.61 -11.99 -14.63
N THR A 259 10.85 -11.02 -13.78
CA THR A 259 10.08 -9.77 -13.65
C THR A 259 10.86 -8.58 -14.20
N LYS A 260 10.18 -7.46 -14.46
CA LYS A 260 10.82 -6.18 -14.80
C LYS A 260 11.13 -5.31 -13.59
N ILE A 261 10.80 -5.78 -12.39
CA ILE A 261 10.94 -4.99 -11.17
C ILE A 261 12.40 -4.59 -10.94
N ASP A 262 12.63 -3.30 -10.75
CA ASP A 262 13.87 -2.80 -10.16
C ASP A 262 13.81 -3.01 -8.65
N THR A 263 14.47 -4.07 -8.21
CA THR A 263 14.43 -4.52 -6.84
C THR A 263 15.05 -3.52 -5.86
N THR A 264 15.92 -2.62 -6.33
CA THR A 264 16.55 -1.58 -5.48
C THR A 264 15.55 -0.57 -4.91
N HIS A 265 14.33 -0.55 -5.42
CA HIS A 265 13.23 0.29 -4.94
C HIS A 265 12.30 -0.40 -3.93
N ILE A 266 12.51 -1.69 -3.63
CA ILE A 266 11.60 -2.48 -2.77
C ILE A 266 11.52 -1.89 -1.35
N VAL A 267 12.65 -1.64 -0.70
CA VAL A 267 12.67 -1.12 0.68
C VAL A 267 12.05 0.28 0.75
N SER A 268 12.31 1.15 -0.22
CA SER A 268 11.71 2.48 -0.25
C SER A 268 10.19 2.43 -0.45
N ALA A 269 9.69 1.53 -1.30
CA ALA A 269 8.26 1.31 -1.48
C ALA A 269 7.60 0.75 -0.19
N SER A 270 8.26 -0.22 0.44
CA SER A 270 7.82 -0.79 1.72
C SER A 270 7.67 0.27 2.81
N LYS A 271 8.68 1.12 2.98
CA LYS A 271 8.68 2.22 3.96
C LYS A 271 7.60 3.26 3.64
N LEU A 272 7.46 3.65 2.37
CA LEU A 272 6.44 4.60 1.94
C LEU A 272 5.03 4.10 2.27
N VAL A 273 4.70 2.85 1.93
CA VAL A 273 3.39 2.26 2.20
C VAL A 273 3.17 2.11 3.70
N SER A 274 4.17 1.63 4.45
CA SER A 274 4.10 1.52 5.91
C SER A 274 3.85 2.88 6.57
N GLY A 275 4.57 3.93 6.16
CA GLY A 275 4.39 5.29 6.67
C GLY A 275 2.99 5.83 6.37
N ILE A 276 2.50 5.71 5.14
CA ILE A 276 1.18 6.23 4.75
C ILE A 276 0.04 5.47 5.45
N THR A 277 0.12 4.15 5.51
CA THR A 277 -0.96 3.32 6.08
C THR A 277 -0.92 3.21 7.60
N GLY A 278 0.24 3.50 8.21
CA GLY A 278 0.47 3.29 9.64
C GLY A 278 0.57 1.81 10.05
N PHE A 279 0.81 0.91 9.08
CA PHE A 279 1.06 -0.51 9.35
C PHE A 279 2.58 -0.74 9.42
N PRO A 280 3.15 -0.93 10.63
CA PRO A 280 4.59 -1.13 10.76
C PRO A 280 5.01 -2.47 10.17
N VAL A 281 6.15 -2.48 9.47
CA VAL A 281 6.77 -3.71 9.01
C VAL A 281 7.40 -4.43 10.18
N GLN A 282 7.11 -5.72 10.33
CA GLN A 282 7.72 -6.54 11.39
C GLN A 282 9.25 -6.61 11.18
N PRO A 283 10.06 -6.47 12.24
CA PRO A 283 11.52 -6.49 12.09
C PRO A 283 12.08 -7.74 11.40
N ASN A 284 11.43 -8.89 11.56
CA ASN A 284 11.80 -10.16 10.93
C ASN A 284 11.03 -10.47 9.63
N LYS A 285 10.31 -9.49 9.06
CA LYS A 285 9.67 -9.67 7.75
C LYS A 285 10.72 -9.95 6.69
N ALA A 286 10.48 -10.96 5.85
CA ALA A 286 11.38 -11.27 4.77
C ALA A 286 11.63 -10.04 3.87
N ILE A 287 12.84 -9.87 3.36
CA ILE A 287 13.30 -8.84 2.43
C ILE A 287 13.32 -7.42 3.03
N VAL A 288 12.22 -6.94 3.61
CA VAL A 288 12.02 -5.54 4.00
C VAL A 288 12.07 -5.28 5.50
N GLY A 289 12.13 -6.31 6.32
CA GLY A 289 12.26 -6.17 7.78
C GLY A 289 13.65 -5.68 8.18
N ALA A 290 13.74 -4.89 9.25
CA ALA A 290 15.01 -4.31 9.72
C ALA A 290 16.08 -5.38 10.06
N ASN A 291 15.65 -6.58 10.42
CA ASN A 291 16.54 -7.70 10.74
C ASN A 291 16.79 -8.66 9.56
N ALA A 292 16.21 -8.39 8.38
CA ALA A 292 16.27 -9.33 7.25
C ALA A 292 17.71 -9.67 6.79
N PHE A 293 18.65 -8.74 7.03
CA PHE A 293 20.07 -8.88 6.68
C PHE A 293 20.99 -8.74 7.90
N ALA A 294 20.46 -8.90 9.12
CA ALA A 294 21.24 -8.78 10.36
C ALA A 294 21.66 -10.16 10.88
N HIS A 295 22.92 -10.28 11.28
CA HIS A 295 23.48 -11.48 11.87
C HIS A 295 23.99 -11.19 13.29
N GLU A 296 23.40 -11.80 14.31
CA GLU A 296 23.83 -11.66 15.71
C GLU A 296 24.72 -12.83 16.15
N SER A 297 24.47 -14.04 15.64
CA SER A 297 25.24 -15.24 15.99
C SER A 297 26.70 -15.13 15.51
N GLY A 298 27.65 -15.35 16.43
CA GLY A 298 29.09 -15.31 16.12
C GLY A 298 29.52 -16.32 15.03
N ILE A 299 28.85 -17.49 14.95
CA ILE A 299 29.07 -18.47 13.88
C ILE A 299 28.67 -17.92 12.52
N HIS A 300 27.53 -17.25 12.45
CA HIS A 300 27.04 -16.62 11.22
C HIS A 300 27.94 -15.46 10.81
N GLN A 301 28.31 -14.58 11.76
CA GLN A 301 29.23 -13.48 11.50
C GLN A 301 30.57 -13.94 10.96
N ASP A 302 31.17 -14.98 11.57
CA ASP A 302 32.45 -15.59 11.09
C ASP A 302 32.29 -16.15 9.67
N GLY A 303 31.15 -16.80 9.38
CA GLY A 303 30.86 -17.31 8.04
C GLY A 303 30.76 -16.20 7.00
N VAL A 304 29.95 -15.16 7.28
CA VAL A 304 29.77 -14.00 6.38
C VAL A 304 31.08 -13.24 6.15
N LEU A 305 31.92 -13.08 7.19
CA LEU A 305 33.24 -12.45 7.07
C LEU A 305 34.19 -13.26 6.16
N LYS A 306 34.05 -14.57 6.15
CA LYS A 306 34.87 -15.46 5.27
C LYS A 306 34.33 -15.47 3.84
N HIS A 307 33.01 -15.59 3.68
CA HIS A 307 32.31 -15.53 2.40
C HIS A 307 30.80 -15.26 2.62
N ARG A 308 30.30 -14.18 2.05
CA ARG A 308 28.89 -13.73 2.29
C ARG A 308 27.86 -14.81 1.97
N GLU A 309 28.06 -15.54 0.87
CA GLU A 309 27.14 -16.60 0.41
C GLU A 309 27.01 -17.79 1.37
N THR A 310 27.82 -17.85 2.46
CA THR A 310 27.65 -18.89 3.49
C THR A 310 26.32 -18.76 4.22
N TYR A 311 25.77 -17.53 4.33
CA TYR A 311 24.50 -17.23 5.03
C TYR A 311 23.63 -16.21 4.32
N GLU A 312 24.06 -15.62 3.20
CA GLU A 312 23.30 -14.64 2.43
C GLU A 312 22.99 -15.19 1.03
N ILE A 313 21.70 -15.31 0.69
CA ILE A 313 21.21 -15.71 -0.64
C ILE A 313 20.97 -14.52 -1.56
N MET A 314 20.99 -13.31 -1.04
CA MET A 314 20.88 -12.03 -1.73
C MET A 314 21.59 -10.96 -0.90
N ARG A 315 21.95 -9.84 -1.50
CA ARG A 315 22.60 -8.73 -0.80
C ARG A 315 21.59 -7.67 -0.38
N ALA A 316 21.85 -7.01 0.73
CA ALA A 316 21.01 -5.91 1.22
C ALA A 316 20.82 -4.81 0.17
N GLU A 317 21.89 -4.51 -0.59
CA GLU A 317 21.88 -3.49 -1.63
C GLU A 317 20.94 -3.85 -2.80
N ASP A 318 20.77 -5.14 -3.08
CA ASP A 318 19.92 -5.61 -4.21
C ASP A 318 18.44 -5.28 -3.99
N VAL A 319 18.03 -5.00 -2.76
CA VAL A 319 16.64 -4.63 -2.40
C VAL A 319 16.50 -3.19 -1.87
N GLY A 320 17.59 -2.43 -1.90
CA GLY A 320 17.62 -1.01 -1.50
C GLY A 320 17.99 -0.77 -0.04
N TRP A 321 18.39 -1.79 0.74
CA TRP A 321 19.03 -1.59 2.02
C TRP A 321 20.45 -1.07 1.83
N GLY A 322 20.79 0.06 2.47
CA GLY A 322 22.14 0.63 2.40
C GLY A 322 22.49 1.35 1.09
N ALA A 323 21.60 1.40 0.11
CA ALA A 323 21.72 2.26 -1.05
C ALA A 323 21.34 3.69 -0.67
N ASN A 324 22.26 4.64 -0.92
CA ASN A 324 22.07 6.09 -0.83
C ASN A 324 22.36 6.74 0.52
N LYS A 325 23.62 6.78 0.87
CA LYS A 325 24.16 7.89 1.67
C LYS A 325 24.54 9.06 0.76
N LEU A 326 23.60 9.72 0.09
CA LEU A 326 23.81 11.11 -0.27
C LEU A 326 23.56 11.91 1.00
N LEU A 327 24.64 12.20 1.71
CA LEU A 327 24.63 13.00 2.93
C LEU A 327 24.21 14.44 2.56
N LEU A 328 22.88 14.67 2.54
CA LEU A 328 22.38 16.02 2.64
C LEU A 328 22.55 16.47 4.09
N GLY A 329 23.15 17.63 4.29
CA GLY A 329 23.40 18.19 5.61
C GLY A 329 23.20 19.70 5.60
N LYS A 330 23.51 20.36 6.72
CA LYS A 330 23.32 21.81 6.88
C LYS A 330 24.00 22.66 5.82
N HIS A 331 25.05 22.14 5.16
CA HIS A 331 25.78 22.84 4.07
C HIS A 331 25.17 22.57 2.68
N SER A 332 24.21 21.67 2.55
CA SER A 332 23.57 21.39 1.27
C SER A 332 22.73 22.59 0.79
N GLY A 333 22.89 22.92 -0.48
CA GLY A 333 22.15 24.00 -1.11
C GLY A 333 20.77 23.55 -1.61
N ARG A 334 19.87 24.50 -1.88
CA ARG A 334 18.51 24.27 -2.36
C ARG A 334 18.44 23.41 -3.64
N ASN A 335 19.41 23.58 -4.55
CA ASN A 335 19.45 22.78 -5.79
C ASN A 335 19.78 21.31 -5.52
N ALA A 336 20.69 21.01 -4.60
CA ALA A 336 21.00 19.65 -4.20
C ALA A 336 19.78 18.98 -3.52
N PHE A 337 19.08 19.72 -2.67
CA PHE A 337 17.83 19.29 -2.04
C PHE A 337 16.74 19.01 -3.09
N ARG A 338 16.49 19.95 -4.04
CA ARG A 338 15.52 19.74 -5.13
C ARG A 338 15.87 18.52 -5.97
N ASN A 339 17.13 18.37 -6.40
CA ASN A 339 17.56 17.23 -7.21
C ASN A 339 17.34 15.93 -6.46
N ARG A 340 17.60 15.89 -5.15
CA ARG A 340 17.37 14.70 -4.35
C ARG A 340 15.89 14.36 -4.23
N LEU A 341 15.01 15.35 -4.06
CA LEU A 341 13.57 15.12 -4.09
C LEU A 341 13.12 14.54 -5.44
N MET A 342 13.62 15.10 -6.55
CA MET A 342 13.34 14.57 -7.90
C MET A 342 13.83 13.12 -8.07
N GLU A 343 15.03 12.78 -7.58
CA GLU A 343 15.56 11.42 -7.58
C GLU A 343 14.68 10.46 -6.76
N LEU A 344 14.05 10.95 -5.70
CA LEU A 344 13.09 10.22 -4.88
C LEU A 344 11.67 10.16 -5.49
N GLY A 345 11.48 10.75 -6.68
CA GLY A 345 10.17 10.82 -7.34
C GLY A 345 9.21 11.80 -6.67
N ILE A 346 9.73 12.76 -5.92
CA ILE A 346 8.94 13.77 -5.21
C ILE A 346 8.99 15.07 -5.99
N GLU A 347 7.89 15.44 -6.62
CA GLU A 347 7.69 16.75 -7.24
C GLU A 347 6.83 17.62 -6.33
N LEU A 348 7.33 18.81 -6.00
CA LEU A 348 6.57 19.80 -5.24
C LEU A 348 5.84 20.74 -6.20
N GLU A 349 4.56 20.98 -5.93
CA GLU A 349 3.65 21.70 -6.83
C GLU A 349 4.02 23.18 -7.07
N SER A 350 4.83 23.79 -6.19
CA SER A 350 5.23 25.19 -6.31
C SER A 350 6.63 25.49 -5.76
N GLU A 351 7.23 26.59 -6.24
CA GLU A 351 8.49 27.12 -5.69
C GLU A 351 8.35 27.55 -4.22
N GLU A 352 7.16 27.99 -3.81
CA GLU A 352 6.87 28.35 -2.42
C GLU A 352 6.92 27.13 -1.52
N MET A 353 6.31 26.03 -1.95
CA MET A 353 6.33 24.74 -1.25
C MET A 353 7.76 24.19 -1.15
N LEU A 354 8.55 24.28 -2.23
CA LEU A 354 9.95 23.90 -2.20
C LEU A 354 10.75 24.74 -1.19
N ASN A 355 10.50 26.05 -1.13
CA ASN A 355 11.20 26.93 -0.19
C ASN A 355 10.84 26.61 1.26
N ASN A 356 9.57 26.38 1.57
CA ASN A 356 9.10 26.04 2.91
C ASN A 356 9.68 24.68 3.35
N THR A 357 9.61 23.67 2.50
CA THR A 357 10.18 22.35 2.79
C THR A 357 11.71 22.44 2.95
N PHE A 358 12.37 23.27 2.15
CA PHE A 358 13.82 23.50 2.27
C PHE A 358 14.19 24.21 3.59
N MET A 359 13.40 25.16 4.06
CA MET A 359 13.60 25.80 5.37
C MET A 359 13.51 24.77 6.50
N ARG A 360 12.49 23.93 6.49
CA ARG A 360 12.33 22.85 7.46
C ARG A 360 13.45 21.81 7.37
N PHE A 361 13.90 21.49 6.16
CA PHE A 361 15.10 20.66 5.96
C PHE A 361 16.34 21.28 6.65
N LYS A 362 16.54 22.59 6.55
CA LYS A 362 17.65 23.28 7.23
C LYS A 362 17.53 23.21 8.75
N GLU A 363 16.32 23.41 9.30
CA GLU A 363 16.06 23.28 10.74
C GLU A 363 16.32 21.84 11.23
N LEU A 364 15.94 20.84 10.44
CA LEU A 364 16.24 19.45 10.75
C LEU A 364 17.75 19.16 10.67
N ALA A 365 18.44 19.68 9.63
CA ALA A 365 19.87 19.51 9.44
C ALA A 365 20.72 20.23 10.51
N ASP A 366 20.17 21.23 11.20
CA ASP A 366 20.83 21.86 12.36
C ASP A 366 20.70 21.01 13.64
N LYS A 367 19.66 20.18 13.72
CA LYS A 367 19.38 19.30 14.88
C LYS A 367 19.95 17.90 14.72
N LYS A 368 20.24 17.46 13.49
CA LYS A 368 20.61 16.11 13.13
C LYS A 368 21.89 16.05 12.32
N HIS A 369 22.83 15.18 12.69
CA HIS A 369 24.13 15.06 12.02
C HIS A 369 24.04 14.48 10.61
N GLU A 370 23.15 13.51 10.38
CA GLU A 370 22.94 12.86 9.08
C GLU A 370 21.47 12.95 8.69
N ILE A 371 21.19 13.41 7.47
CA ILE A 371 19.84 13.45 6.89
C ILE A 371 19.71 12.30 5.88
N PHE A 372 18.70 11.49 6.06
CA PHE A 372 18.39 10.35 5.20
C PHE A 372 17.22 10.69 4.25
N ASP A 373 17.04 9.88 3.23
CA ASP A 373 15.94 10.05 2.26
C ASP A 373 14.56 9.99 2.91
N GLU A 374 14.42 9.15 3.92
CA GLU A 374 13.21 9.01 4.73
C GLU A 374 12.86 10.29 5.50
N ASP A 375 13.87 11.02 5.95
CA ASP A 375 13.67 12.34 6.57
C ASP A 375 13.10 13.34 5.55
N LEU A 376 13.58 13.30 4.30
CA LEU A 376 13.08 14.16 3.23
C LEU A 376 11.63 13.81 2.86
N GLN A 377 11.32 12.53 2.79
CA GLN A 377 9.95 12.06 2.53
C GLN A 377 8.99 12.48 3.64
N ALA A 378 9.42 12.38 4.90
CA ALA A 378 8.64 12.83 6.06
C ALA A 378 8.39 14.35 6.01
N LEU A 379 9.43 15.16 5.72
CA LEU A 379 9.31 16.62 5.60
C LEU A 379 8.30 17.03 4.53
N VAL A 380 8.32 16.36 3.36
CA VAL A 380 7.39 16.66 2.28
C VAL A 380 5.97 16.21 2.63
N SER A 381 5.82 15.05 3.26
CA SER A 381 4.51 14.56 3.71
C SER A 381 3.85 15.53 4.68
N ASP A 382 4.61 16.08 5.62
CA ASP A 382 4.14 17.09 6.55
C ASP A 382 3.73 18.39 5.82
N GLU A 383 4.47 18.83 4.79
CA GLU A 383 4.17 20.08 4.07
C GLU A 383 2.90 19.98 3.22
N VAL A 384 2.67 18.86 2.54
CA VAL A 384 1.43 18.62 1.77
C VAL A 384 0.21 18.60 2.70
N LEU A 385 0.37 18.06 3.92
CA LEU A 385 -0.69 18.06 4.93
C LEU A 385 -1.00 19.47 5.48
N VAL A 386 0.03 20.30 5.68
CA VAL A 386 -0.10 21.67 6.25
C VAL A 386 -0.98 22.60 5.41
N LEU A 387 -1.02 22.44 4.08
CA LEU A 387 -1.84 23.28 3.20
C LEU A 387 -3.35 23.06 3.31
N GLN A 388 -3.80 21.97 3.94
CA GLN A 388 -5.21 21.63 4.13
C GLN A 388 -5.65 21.54 5.59
N GLU A 389 -4.77 21.90 6.53
CA GLU A 389 -5.01 21.70 7.96
C GLU A 389 -5.86 22.84 8.57
N ARG A 390 -7.03 22.47 9.08
CA ARG A 390 -7.84 23.31 9.95
C ARG A 390 -7.13 23.53 11.30
N TYR A 391 -6.63 22.44 11.91
CA TYR A 391 -5.97 22.45 13.22
C TYR A 391 -4.47 22.35 13.03
N ARG A 392 -3.72 23.32 13.57
CA ARG A 392 -2.28 23.40 13.47
C ARG A 392 -1.65 23.63 14.83
N LEU A 393 -0.60 22.86 15.16
CA LEU A 393 0.18 23.07 16.38
C LEU A 393 1.00 24.38 16.26
N ILE A 394 0.83 25.29 17.22
CA ILE A 394 1.63 26.51 17.31
C ILE A 394 2.75 26.32 18.33
N SER A 395 2.41 25.87 19.54
CA SER A 395 3.41 25.60 20.58
C SER A 395 2.94 24.49 21.53
N LEU A 396 3.90 23.77 22.08
CA LEU A 396 3.71 22.74 23.07
C LEU A 396 4.76 22.91 24.17
N THR A 397 4.31 22.96 25.43
CA THR A 397 5.17 22.90 26.61
C THR A 397 4.72 21.72 27.46
N VAL A 398 5.65 20.83 27.77
CA VAL A 398 5.36 19.66 28.63
C VAL A 398 6.30 19.68 29.81
N HIS A 399 5.73 19.48 30.99
CA HIS A 399 6.48 19.31 32.23
C HIS A 399 6.29 17.87 32.72
N CYS A 400 7.42 17.21 32.97
CA CYS A 400 7.45 15.84 33.44
C CYS A 400 8.62 15.71 34.45
N GLU A 401 8.30 15.44 35.70
CA GLU A 401 9.28 15.21 36.75
C GLU A 401 8.95 13.90 37.46
N THR A 402 9.98 13.16 37.91
CA THR A 402 9.77 11.88 38.60
C THR A 402 9.05 12.08 39.92
N GLY A 403 7.88 11.49 40.02
CA GLY A 403 7.02 11.58 41.23
C GLY A 403 5.95 12.68 41.16
N GLU A 404 5.95 13.51 40.14
CA GLU A 404 4.90 14.49 39.85
C GLU A 404 3.96 14.04 38.74
N VAL A 405 2.75 14.64 38.71
CA VAL A 405 1.80 14.38 37.64
C VAL A 405 2.19 15.22 36.44
N PRO A 406 2.52 14.59 35.27
CA PRO A 406 2.86 15.32 34.07
C PRO A 406 1.74 16.25 33.62
N TYR A 407 2.10 17.44 33.12
CA TYR A 407 1.12 18.32 32.50
C TYR A 407 1.64 18.86 31.13
N ALA A 408 0.71 19.17 30.26
CA ALA A 408 0.99 19.78 28.95
C ALA A 408 0.17 21.04 28.78
N ARG A 409 0.83 22.10 28.30
CA ARG A 409 0.19 23.32 27.81
C ARG A 409 0.35 23.37 26.29
N ILE A 410 -0.75 23.52 25.57
CA ILE A 410 -0.76 23.52 24.12
C ILE A 410 -1.41 24.78 23.57
N VAL A 411 -0.89 25.26 22.45
CA VAL A 411 -1.48 26.32 21.63
C VAL A 411 -1.72 25.75 20.23
N ILE A 412 -2.98 25.80 19.80
CA ILE A 412 -3.43 25.29 18.49
C ILE A 412 -4.08 26.43 17.70
N SER A 413 -3.83 26.51 16.41
CA SER A 413 -4.60 27.34 15.47
C SER A 413 -5.79 26.52 14.96
N ASP A 414 -7.01 27.05 15.07
CA ASP A 414 -8.22 26.56 14.38
C ASP A 414 -8.63 27.60 13.34
N ASP A 415 -8.40 27.31 12.05
CA ASP A 415 -8.62 28.25 10.93
C ASP A 415 -8.02 29.67 11.17
N GLY A 416 -6.82 29.72 11.76
CA GLY A 416 -6.12 30.97 12.06
C GLY A 416 -6.42 31.60 13.41
N LYS A 417 -7.38 31.04 14.20
CA LYS A 417 -7.67 31.49 15.55
C LYS A 417 -6.87 30.68 16.58
N GLU A 418 -6.07 31.35 17.38
CA GLU A 418 -5.31 30.70 18.46
C GLU A 418 -6.21 30.27 19.62
N MET A 419 -6.04 29.04 20.06
CA MET A 419 -6.70 28.47 21.24
C MET A 419 -5.66 27.87 22.18
N HIS A 420 -5.89 27.97 23.48
CA HIS A 420 -4.97 27.54 24.53
C HIS A 420 -5.65 26.58 25.49
N ALA A 421 -4.98 25.49 25.84
CA ALA A 421 -5.38 24.62 26.93
C ALA A 421 -4.19 24.08 27.70
N GLU A 422 -4.50 23.63 28.91
CA GLU A 422 -3.58 22.93 29.78
C GLU A 422 -4.29 21.71 30.37
N SER A 423 -3.61 20.57 30.42
CA SER A 423 -4.17 19.36 31.00
C SER A 423 -3.10 18.50 31.65
N GLN A 424 -3.50 17.75 32.69
CA GLN A 424 -2.69 16.73 33.32
C GLN A 424 -2.94 15.36 32.70
N GLY A 425 -1.95 14.47 32.76
CA GLY A 425 -2.07 13.12 32.23
C GLY A 425 -1.22 12.10 32.98
N SER A 426 -1.38 10.83 32.63
CA SER A 426 -0.59 9.72 33.20
C SER A 426 0.86 9.70 32.71
N GLY A 427 1.14 10.47 31.64
CA GLY A 427 2.45 10.67 31.02
C GLY A 427 2.44 11.89 30.10
N PRO A 428 3.60 12.30 29.55
CA PRO A 428 3.72 13.51 28.72
C PRO A 428 2.83 13.45 27.48
N VAL A 429 2.73 12.32 26.82
CA VAL A 429 1.87 12.12 25.64
C VAL A 429 0.38 12.16 26.02
N ASP A 430 -0.02 11.49 27.10
CA ASP A 430 -1.41 11.50 27.57
C ASP A 430 -1.84 12.91 27.99
N ALA A 431 -0.99 13.66 28.69
CA ALA A 431 -1.24 15.06 29.04
C ALA A 431 -1.44 15.92 27.76
N THR A 432 -0.63 15.70 26.74
CA THR A 432 -0.72 16.40 25.44
C THR A 432 -2.03 16.09 24.73
N PHE A 433 -2.42 14.82 24.63
CA PHE A 433 -3.66 14.42 23.97
C PHE A 433 -4.89 14.94 24.73
N ARG A 434 -4.87 14.92 26.06
CA ARG A 434 -5.94 15.51 26.88
C ARG A 434 -6.05 17.03 26.71
N ALA A 435 -4.92 17.73 26.56
CA ALA A 435 -4.92 19.16 26.30
C ALA A 435 -5.54 19.46 24.92
N ILE A 436 -5.26 18.65 23.88
CA ILE A 436 -5.90 18.75 22.57
C ILE A 436 -7.41 18.51 22.69
N GLU A 437 -7.83 17.45 23.36
CA GLU A 437 -9.25 17.13 23.54
C GLU A 437 -10.01 18.16 24.37
N THR A 438 -9.36 18.83 25.32
CA THR A 438 -9.94 19.95 26.06
C THR A 438 -10.32 21.11 25.15
N LEU A 439 -9.54 21.34 24.06
CA LEU A 439 -9.82 22.39 23.09
C LEU A 439 -10.85 21.98 22.05
N LEU A 440 -10.72 20.77 21.52
CA LEU A 440 -11.42 20.37 20.30
C LEU A 440 -12.65 19.50 20.56
N ALA A 441 -12.75 18.90 21.78
CA ALA A 441 -13.86 18.03 22.19
C ALA A 441 -14.30 17.07 21.06
N SER A 442 -13.32 16.39 20.47
CA SER A 442 -13.50 15.66 19.22
C SER A 442 -14.43 14.45 19.34
N GLU A 443 -14.59 13.91 20.57
CA GLU A 443 -15.27 12.63 20.86
C GLU A 443 -14.64 11.42 20.16
N ALA A 444 -13.45 11.59 19.59
CA ALA A 444 -12.72 10.52 18.93
C ALA A 444 -12.06 9.58 19.95
N LYS A 445 -12.07 8.28 19.66
CA LYS A 445 -11.41 7.27 20.48
C LYS A 445 -10.07 6.91 19.88
N LEU A 446 -9.01 6.95 20.68
CA LEU A 446 -7.68 6.49 20.29
C LEU A 446 -7.69 4.95 20.19
N GLN A 447 -7.44 4.42 19.00
CA GLN A 447 -7.38 2.98 18.72
C GLN A 447 -5.95 2.46 18.64
N LEU A 448 -5.02 3.29 18.18
CA LEU A 448 -3.60 2.95 18.04
C LEU A 448 -2.75 4.19 18.34
N PHE A 449 -1.69 3.97 19.09
CA PHE A 449 -0.56 4.87 19.21
C PHE A 449 0.70 4.05 18.97
N SER A 450 1.42 4.36 17.90
CA SER A 450 2.65 3.67 17.53
C SER A 450 3.76 4.68 17.31
N VAL A 451 4.94 4.33 17.79
CA VAL A 451 6.16 5.13 17.63
C VAL A 451 7.17 4.27 16.89
N SER A 452 7.70 4.79 15.81
CA SER A 452 8.77 4.17 15.03
C SER A 452 9.91 5.16 14.83
N ASN A 453 11.14 4.65 14.73
CA ASN A 453 12.26 5.47 14.35
C ASN A 453 12.37 5.50 12.82
N ILE A 454 12.40 6.70 12.24
CA ILE A 454 12.67 6.87 10.81
C ILE A 454 14.15 6.59 10.54
N THR A 455 15.02 6.97 11.48
CA THR A 455 16.47 6.85 11.35
C THR A 455 17.11 6.34 12.64
N SER A 456 18.41 5.98 12.60
CA SER A 456 19.17 5.47 13.75
C SER A 456 19.98 6.59 14.42
N GLY A 457 20.26 6.44 15.70
CA GLY A 457 21.10 7.37 16.49
C GLY A 457 20.32 8.05 17.61
N THR A 458 21.03 8.80 18.46
CA THR A 458 20.43 9.54 19.59
C THR A 458 19.66 10.78 19.15
N ASP A 459 19.88 11.23 17.91
CA ASP A 459 19.23 12.35 17.22
C ASP A 459 18.23 11.86 16.16
N ALA A 460 17.82 10.57 16.24
CA ALA A 460 16.88 9.98 15.31
C ALA A 460 15.55 10.75 15.29
N GLN A 461 15.03 10.96 14.09
CA GLN A 461 13.66 11.45 13.92
C GLN A 461 12.69 10.30 14.25
N GLY A 462 11.78 10.55 15.18
CA GLY A 462 10.69 9.63 15.49
C GLY A 462 9.48 9.93 14.63
N GLU A 463 8.85 8.90 14.10
CA GLU A 463 7.53 8.97 13.49
C GLU A 463 6.49 8.42 14.44
N VAL A 464 5.42 9.15 14.60
CA VAL A 464 4.26 8.73 15.40
C VAL A 464 3.07 8.53 14.48
N THR A 465 2.44 7.39 14.61
CA THR A 465 1.14 7.08 14.00
C THR A 465 0.07 7.03 15.07
N VAL A 466 -0.97 7.85 14.89
CA VAL A 466 -2.17 7.87 15.72
C VAL A 466 -3.35 7.39 14.89
N ARG A 467 -4.11 6.42 15.40
CA ARG A 467 -5.37 5.99 14.80
C ARG A 467 -6.51 6.44 15.68
N LEU A 468 -7.40 7.26 15.13
CA LEU A 468 -8.59 7.75 15.81
C LEU A 468 -9.85 7.16 15.18
N GLN A 469 -10.83 6.84 16.01
CA GLN A 469 -12.17 6.42 15.60
C GLN A 469 -13.22 7.41 16.12
N LYS A 470 -14.07 7.91 15.24
CA LYS A 470 -15.28 8.66 15.60
C LYS A 470 -16.49 8.06 14.84
N SER A 471 -17.47 7.54 15.58
CA SER A 471 -18.57 6.74 15.03
C SER A 471 -18.01 5.56 14.22
N GLU A 472 -18.37 5.45 12.94
CA GLU A 472 -17.89 4.40 12.02
C GLU A 472 -16.60 4.78 11.26
N ARG A 473 -16.13 6.03 11.40
CA ARG A 473 -14.92 6.49 10.71
C ARG A 473 -13.67 6.18 11.53
N ILE A 474 -12.71 5.54 10.87
CA ILE A 474 -11.36 5.29 11.42
C ILE A 474 -10.37 6.01 10.50
N VAL A 475 -9.46 6.79 11.06
CA VAL A 475 -8.43 7.53 10.33
C VAL A 475 -7.08 7.36 11.00
N ASN A 476 -6.01 7.39 10.19
CA ASN A 476 -4.64 7.47 10.69
C ASN A 476 -4.13 8.90 10.52
N GLY A 477 -3.49 9.42 11.56
CA GLY A 477 -2.70 10.64 11.51
C GLY A 477 -1.23 10.33 11.73
N HIS A 478 -0.36 11.05 11.07
CA HIS A 478 1.08 10.90 11.16
C HIS A 478 1.71 12.21 11.59
N GLY A 479 2.78 12.10 12.34
CA GLY A 479 3.59 13.25 12.74
C GLY A 479 5.02 12.82 12.97
N SER A 480 5.96 13.63 12.51
CA SER A 480 7.39 13.38 12.67
C SER A 480 8.08 14.57 13.33
N ASP A 481 8.95 14.26 14.26
CA ASP A 481 9.82 15.23 14.95
C ASP A 481 10.98 14.47 15.62
N THR A 482 12.05 15.22 15.98
CA THR A 482 13.10 14.70 16.87
C THR A 482 12.62 14.60 18.33
N ASP A 483 11.57 15.35 18.68
CA ASP A 483 10.85 15.22 19.97
C ASP A 483 9.58 14.38 19.76
N ILE A 484 9.53 13.22 20.40
CA ILE A 484 8.43 12.26 20.28
C ILE A 484 7.09 12.81 20.79
N VAL A 485 7.10 13.74 21.75
CA VAL A 485 5.88 14.36 22.26
C VAL A 485 5.31 15.36 21.25
N VAL A 486 6.19 16.11 20.59
CA VAL A 486 5.82 17.01 19.49
C VAL A 486 5.31 16.19 18.29
N ALA A 487 6.00 15.11 17.92
CA ALA A 487 5.55 14.18 16.88
C ALA A 487 4.16 13.60 17.20
N SER A 488 3.90 13.25 18.48
CA SER A 488 2.61 12.74 18.95
C SER A 488 1.49 13.77 18.79
N ALA A 489 1.75 15.04 19.17
CA ALA A 489 0.79 16.13 19.02
C ALA A 489 0.43 16.35 17.52
N LYS A 490 1.44 16.39 16.65
CA LYS A 490 1.25 16.51 15.20
C LYS A 490 0.42 15.36 14.63
N ALA A 491 0.74 14.12 15.00
CA ALA A 491 0.00 12.93 14.56
C ALA A 491 -1.48 12.98 14.99
N TYR A 492 -1.74 13.40 16.22
CA TYR A 492 -3.11 13.51 16.75
C TYR A 492 -3.91 14.58 16.01
N LEU A 493 -3.34 15.76 15.80
CA LEU A 493 -3.97 16.85 15.04
C LEU A 493 -4.18 16.46 13.57
N SER A 494 -3.22 15.78 12.95
CA SER A 494 -3.36 15.23 11.60
C SER A 494 -4.56 14.28 11.48
N ALA A 495 -4.73 13.36 12.44
CA ALA A 495 -5.90 12.48 12.48
C ALA A 495 -7.21 13.27 12.65
N LEU A 496 -7.25 14.28 13.53
CA LEU A 496 -8.43 15.13 13.72
C LEU A 496 -8.78 15.93 12.46
N ASN A 497 -7.78 16.47 11.74
CA ASN A 497 -7.99 17.14 10.46
C ASN A 497 -8.65 16.20 9.45
N LYS A 498 -8.19 14.95 9.35
CA LYS A 498 -8.79 13.92 8.49
C LYS A 498 -10.22 13.57 8.90
N LEU A 499 -10.55 13.53 10.20
CA LEU A 499 -11.91 13.31 10.69
C LEU A 499 -12.86 14.46 10.34
N HIS A 500 -12.36 15.69 10.31
CA HIS A 500 -13.14 16.88 9.97
C HIS A 500 -13.29 17.10 8.45
N SER A 501 -12.44 16.52 7.62
CA SER A 501 -12.60 16.61 6.17
C SER A 501 -13.93 15.98 5.74
N LYS A 502 -14.74 16.69 4.93
CA LYS A 502 -16.07 16.27 4.46
C LYS A 502 -16.04 15.15 3.42
N LEU A 503 -14.95 14.42 3.27
CA LEU A 503 -14.89 13.26 2.39
C LEU A 503 -15.67 12.11 3.02
N GLU A 504 -16.97 12.02 2.72
CA GLU A 504 -17.80 10.87 3.03
C GLU A 504 -17.28 9.66 2.24
N ARG A 505 -16.75 8.67 2.94
CA ARG A 505 -16.43 7.36 2.38
C ARG A 505 -17.47 6.36 2.89
N ALA A 506 -18.31 5.85 1.98
CA ALA A 506 -19.12 4.68 2.27
C ALA A 506 -18.22 3.44 2.25
N HIS A 507 -18.45 2.51 3.17
CA HIS A 507 -17.71 1.24 3.22
C HIS A 507 -17.95 0.46 1.91
N PRO A 508 -16.94 -0.10 1.22
CA PRO A 508 -17.11 -0.74 -0.10
C PRO A 508 -18.00 -1.98 -0.14
N GLN A 509 -18.51 -2.44 0.98
CA GLN A 509 -19.27 -3.70 1.09
C GLN A 509 -20.74 -3.55 1.51
N VAL A 510 -21.33 -2.33 1.50
CA VAL A 510 -22.76 -2.17 1.75
C VAL A 510 -23.53 -1.91 0.46
#